data_411b6685a502e86d017d7c7d666cac8f
#
_entry.id   411b6685a502e86d017d7c7d666cac8f
#
_cell.length_a   1.000
_cell.length_b   1.000
_cell.length_c   1.000
_cell.angle_alpha   90.00
_cell.angle_beta   90.00
_cell.angle_gamma   90.00
#
_symmetry.space_group_name_H-M   'P 1'
#
loop_
_entity.id
_entity.type
_entity.pdbx_description
1 polymer ?
#
loop_
_entity_poly.entity_id
_entity_poly.type
_entity_poly.pdbx_seq_one_letter_code
_entity_poly.pdbx_strand_id
1 'polypeptide(L)'
;MSRNRMTWSQAFLMQAMEDFDAAFQLLESHRDGSTFFMLLQMCFEKLAKAAAFQTLSNDRMPPKVHDVIPLFQGMLMRRNANVKGFYSRHKDAMDFLMDKVAMFQPSLVNGCHEQLEYPWIDKHQHVKVPAKDLSIVKEYFNNPANTTLPLVMLAMEDFLKNFNAIIRK
;
A
#
# COMPACT_ATOMS: atom_id res chain seq x y z
N MET A 1 -12.67 35.71 2.99
CA MET A 1 -12.89 34.37 2.38
C MET A 1 -11.80 33.44 2.90
N SER A 2 -12.16 32.53 3.80
CA SER A 2 -11.21 31.51 4.30
C SER A 2 -10.88 30.59 3.12
N ARG A 3 -9.64 30.59 2.63
CA ARG A 3 -9.15 29.58 1.71
C ARG A 3 -9.25 28.24 2.43
N ASN A 4 -10.09 27.31 1.97
CA ASN A 4 -10.13 25.95 2.45
C ASN A 4 -8.73 25.35 2.25
N ARG A 5 -7.93 25.33 3.31
CA ARG A 5 -6.57 24.79 3.27
C ARG A 5 -6.68 23.27 3.28
N MET A 6 -6.11 22.63 2.27
CA MET A 6 -6.03 21.17 2.18
C MET A 6 -5.36 20.61 3.43
N THR A 7 -5.94 19.59 4.03
CA THR A 7 -5.36 18.87 5.17
C THR A 7 -4.34 17.82 4.71
N TRP A 8 -3.46 17.40 5.59
CA TRP A 8 -2.52 16.29 5.30
C TRP A 8 -3.25 15.00 4.92
N SER A 9 -4.34 14.69 5.61
CA SER A 9 -5.17 13.53 5.27
C SER A 9 -5.68 13.60 3.82
N GLN A 10 -6.20 14.76 3.41
CA GLN A 10 -6.67 14.97 2.04
C GLN A 10 -5.54 14.86 1.01
N ALA A 11 -4.37 15.45 1.30
CA ALA A 11 -3.23 15.39 0.40
C ALA A 11 -2.72 13.95 0.20
N PHE A 12 -2.61 13.17 1.28
CA PHE A 12 -2.22 11.76 1.19
C PHE A 12 -3.26 10.92 0.46
N LEU A 13 -4.55 11.18 0.69
CA LEU A 13 -5.62 10.44 0.00
C LEU A 13 -5.59 10.71 -1.50
N MET A 14 -5.43 11.97 -1.92
CA MET A 14 -5.29 12.32 -3.34
C MET A 14 -4.10 11.61 -3.98
N GLN A 15 -2.94 11.64 -3.32
CA GLN A 15 -1.76 10.96 -3.86
C GLN A 15 -1.92 9.43 -3.89
N ALA A 16 -2.64 8.84 -2.93
CA ALA A 16 -2.95 7.42 -2.96
C ALA A 16 -3.86 7.06 -4.15
N MET A 17 -4.80 7.91 -4.51
CA MET A 17 -5.64 7.72 -5.70
C MET A 17 -4.81 7.73 -6.98
N GLU A 18 -3.89 8.69 -7.14
CA GLU A 18 -2.99 8.75 -8.30
C GLU A 18 -2.11 7.50 -8.41
N ASP A 19 -1.53 7.04 -7.31
CA ASP A 19 -0.71 5.82 -7.30
C ASP A 19 -1.56 4.58 -7.63
N PHE A 20 -2.81 4.52 -7.15
CA PHE A 20 -3.73 3.44 -7.46
C PHE A 20 -4.10 3.39 -8.94
N ASP A 21 -4.45 4.54 -9.52
CA ASP A 21 -4.81 4.63 -10.94
C ASP A 21 -3.64 4.21 -11.84
N ALA A 22 -2.43 4.64 -11.50
CA ALA A 22 -1.21 4.23 -12.21
C ALA A 22 -0.94 2.71 -12.06
N ALA A 23 -1.09 2.15 -10.86
CA ALA A 23 -0.94 0.72 -10.64
C ALA A 23 -2.00 -0.08 -11.42
N PHE A 24 -3.26 0.39 -11.42
CA PHE A 24 -4.34 -0.25 -12.17
C PHE A 24 -4.04 -0.32 -13.67
N GLN A 25 -3.56 0.76 -14.28
CA GLN A 25 -3.16 0.80 -15.69
C GLN A 25 -2.04 -0.20 -16.01
N LEU A 26 -1.06 -0.36 -15.12
CA LEU A 26 0.01 -1.34 -15.29
C LEU A 26 -0.51 -2.78 -15.20
N LEU A 27 -1.42 -3.05 -14.28
CA LEU A 27 -2.05 -4.37 -14.15
C LEU A 27 -2.87 -4.72 -15.40
N GLU A 28 -3.72 -3.80 -15.90
CA GLU A 28 -4.53 -4.03 -17.10
C GLU A 28 -3.68 -4.23 -18.35
N SER A 29 -2.58 -3.51 -18.48
CA SER A 29 -1.67 -3.64 -19.61
C SER A 29 -0.70 -4.82 -19.50
N HIS A 30 -0.66 -5.53 -18.37
CA HIS A 30 0.32 -6.58 -18.03
C HIS A 30 1.77 -6.15 -18.26
N ARG A 31 2.08 -4.90 -17.94
CA ARG A 31 3.43 -4.32 -18.08
C ARG A 31 4.01 -3.99 -16.73
N ASP A 32 5.33 -4.20 -16.63
CA ASP A 32 6.15 -3.77 -15.50
C ASP A 32 5.59 -4.10 -14.11
N GLY A 33 5.55 -5.39 -13.79
CA GLY A 33 5.06 -5.86 -12.50
C GLY A 33 5.84 -5.32 -11.30
N SER A 34 7.12 -4.95 -11.45
CA SER A 34 7.88 -4.33 -10.36
C SER A 34 7.37 -2.92 -10.05
N THR A 35 7.14 -2.10 -11.07
CA THR A 35 6.56 -0.76 -10.91
C THR A 35 5.11 -0.86 -10.39
N PHE A 36 4.34 -1.86 -10.85
CA PHE A 36 3.01 -2.13 -10.29
C PHE A 36 3.06 -2.32 -8.77
N PHE A 37 3.92 -3.21 -8.27
CA PHE A 37 4.02 -3.45 -6.82
C PHE A 37 4.57 -2.25 -6.06
N MET A 38 5.48 -1.49 -6.63
CA MET A 38 5.96 -0.24 -6.04
C MET A 38 4.83 0.77 -5.88
N LEU A 39 4.03 0.99 -6.90
CA LEU A 39 2.87 1.91 -6.84
C LEU A 39 1.80 1.41 -5.87
N LEU A 40 1.53 0.11 -5.84
CA LEU A 40 0.60 -0.49 -4.90
C LEU A 40 1.06 -0.29 -3.44
N GLN A 41 2.35 -0.47 -3.17
CA GLN A 41 2.95 -0.19 -1.87
C GLN A 41 2.81 1.30 -1.50
N MET A 42 3.16 2.20 -2.41
CA MET A 42 3.05 3.65 -2.20
C MET A 42 1.60 4.08 -1.95
N CYS A 43 0.65 3.53 -2.70
CA CYS A 43 -0.77 3.76 -2.48
C CYS A 43 -1.19 3.32 -1.08
N PHE A 44 -0.84 2.10 -0.67
CA PHE A 44 -1.18 1.57 0.66
C PHE A 44 -0.55 2.39 1.79
N GLU A 45 0.71 2.80 1.64
CA GLU A 45 1.40 3.67 2.59
C GLU A 45 0.67 5.01 2.76
N LYS A 46 0.34 5.68 1.66
CA LYS A 46 -0.32 6.99 1.69
C LYS A 46 -1.73 6.89 2.24
N LEU A 47 -2.46 5.80 1.94
CA LEU A 47 -3.77 5.52 2.52
C LEU A 47 -3.70 5.35 4.04
N ALA A 48 -2.74 4.59 4.55
CA ALA A 48 -2.54 4.42 5.98
C ALA A 48 -2.18 5.75 6.66
N LYS A 49 -1.34 6.58 6.03
CA LYS A 49 -1.04 7.94 6.50
C LYS A 49 -2.27 8.83 6.50
N ALA A 50 -3.04 8.85 5.41
CA ALA A 50 -4.28 9.63 5.34
C ALA A 50 -5.22 9.28 6.49
N ALA A 51 -5.40 7.99 6.76
CA ALA A 51 -6.25 7.50 7.84
C ALA A 51 -5.71 7.88 9.24
N ALA A 52 -4.40 7.76 9.45
CA ALA A 52 -3.77 8.17 10.70
C ALA A 52 -3.97 9.68 10.96
N PHE A 53 -3.79 10.53 9.94
CA PHE A 53 -4.00 11.98 10.06
C PHE A 53 -5.45 12.37 10.28
N GLN A 54 -6.39 11.66 9.70
CA GLN A 54 -7.82 11.90 9.94
C GLN A 54 -8.21 11.61 11.39
N THR A 55 -7.54 10.66 12.03
CA THR A 55 -7.85 10.26 13.41
C THR A 55 -7.10 11.05 14.47
N LEU A 56 -5.95 11.63 14.15
CA LEU A 56 -5.05 12.25 15.13
C LEU A 56 -5.28 13.75 15.33
N SER A 57 -6.18 14.40 14.59
CA SER A 57 -6.50 15.85 14.67
C SER A 57 -5.26 16.79 14.77
N ASN A 58 -4.12 16.37 14.31
CA ASN A 58 -2.85 17.11 14.41
C ASN A 58 -2.45 17.67 13.06
N ASP A 59 -2.43 19.00 12.93
CA ASP A 59 -1.87 19.73 11.77
C ASP A 59 -0.34 19.66 11.68
N ARG A 60 0.31 18.88 12.54
CA ARG A 60 1.76 18.72 12.51
C ARG A 60 2.15 17.84 11.33
N MET A 61 3.26 18.23 10.67
CA MET A 61 3.87 17.42 9.61
C MET A 61 4.05 15.96 10.08
N PRO A 62 3.60 14.99 9.28
CA PRO A 62 3.75 13.57 9.64
C PRO A 62 5.23 13.23 9.86
N PRO A 63 5.53 12.38 10.82
CA PRO A 63 6.85 11.79 10.88
C PRO A 63 7.15 11.12 9.52
N LYS A 64 8.40 11.18 9.08
CA LYS A 64 8.87 10.44 7.88
C LYS A 64 8.90 8.93 8.18
N VAL A 65 7.73 8.37 8.47
CA VAL A 65 7.58 6.95 8.78
C VAL A 65 7.13 6.26 7.52
N HIS A 66 7.92 5.32 7.04
CA HIS A 66 7.57 4.45 5.92
C HIS A 66 6.90 3.16 6.40
N ASP A 67 7.02 2.82 7.68
CA ASP A 67 6.39 1.64 8.26
C ASP A 67 4.89 1.87 8.49
N VAL A 68 4.07 1.36 7.59
CA VAL A 68 2.62 1.52 7.60
C VAL A 68 1.89 0.41 8.34
N ILE A 69 2.56 -0.74 8.55
CA ILE A 69 1.96 -1.89 9.22
C ILE A 69 1.51 -1.52 10.63
N PRO A 70 2.34 -0.90 11.50
CA PRO A 70 1.89 -0.46 12.83
C PRO A 70 0.77 0.59 12.76
N LEU A 71 0.78 1.47 11.75
CA LEU A 71 -0.29 2.46 11.58
C LEU A 71 -1.63 1.77 11.30
N PHE A 72 -1.64 0.82 10.36
CA PHE A 72 -2.86 0.10 9.99
C PHE A 72 -3.33 -0.83 11.11
N GLN A 73 -2.42 -1.59 11.73
CA GLN A 73 -2.72 -2.42 12.90
C GLN A 73 -3.26 -1.58 14.07
N GLY A 74 -2.68 -0.40 14.33
CA GLY A 74 -3.18 0.53 15.32
C GLY A 74 -4.61 1.00 15.05
N MET A 75 -5.00 1.16 13.77
CA MET A 75 -6.39 1.47 13.40
C MET A 75 -7.34 0.30 13.66
N LEU A 76 -6.93 -0.93 13.34
CA LEU A 76 -7.70 -2.15 13.61
C LEU A 76 -7.92 -2.36 15.12
N MET A 77 -6.92 -2.05 15.95
CA MET A 77 -6.99 -2.16 17.41
C MET A 77 -7.91 -1.09 18.03
N ARG A 78 -8.05 0.08 17.42
CA ARG A 78 -8.91 1.15 17.89
C ARG A 78 -10.36 0.80 17.62
N ARG A 79 -11.01 -0.06 18.29
CA ARG A 79 -12.43 -0.45 18.31
C ARG A 79 -13.38 0.25 17.28
N ASN A 80 -12.85 0.71 16.15
CA ASN A 80 -13.62 1.29 15.06
C ASN A 80 -14.31 0.16 14.29
N ALA A 81 -15.63 0.06 14.45
CA ALA A 81 -16.44 -0.99 13.84
C ALA A 81 -16.36 -0.98 12.30
N ASN A 82 -16.25 0.22 11.70
CA ASN A 82 -16.19 0.37 10.25
C ASN A 82 -14.87 -0.17 9.68
N VAL A 83 -13.73 0.15 10.34
CA VAL A 83 -12.41 -0.38 9.95
C VAL A 83 -12.38 -1.90 10.09
N LYS A 84 -12.92 -2.43 11.20
CA LYS A 84 -13.02 -3.88 11.40
C LYS A 84 -13.93 -4.55 10.37
N GLY A 85 -15.06 -3.95 10.07
CA GLY A 85 -15.98 -4.43 9.05
C GLY A 85 -15.36 -4.44 7.66
N PHE A 86 -14.63 -3.39 7.31
CA PHE A 86 -13.85 -3.34 6.06
C PHE A 86 -12.79 -4.44 6.02
N TYR A 87 -11.94 -4.54 7.05
CA TYR A 87 -10.92 -5.58 7.12
C TYR A 87 -11.52 -7.00 7.01
N SER A 88 -12.63 -7.27 7.70
CA SER A 88 -13.27 -8.59 7.65
C SER A 88 -13.79 -8.94 6.25
N ARG A 89 -14.28 -7.96 5.49
CA ARG A 89 -14.73 -8.18 4.09
C ARG A 89 -13.58 -8.43 3.12
N HIS A 90 -12.44 -7.81 3.37
CA HIS A 90 -11.28 -7.83 2.47
C HIS A 90 -10.05 -8.49 3.10
N LYS A 91 -10.27 -9.42 4.02
CA LYS A 91 -9.21 -9.98 4.87
C LYS A 91 -8.00 -10.47 4.08
N ASP A 92 -8.21 -11.33 3.10
CA ASP A 92 -7.12 -11.95 2.35
C ASP A 92 -6.33 -10.92 1.52
N ALA A 93 -7.01 -9.93 0.96
CA ALA A 93 -6.37 -8.82 0.25
C ALA A 93 -5.57 -7.92 1.19
N MET A 94 -6.10 -7.63 2.37
CA MET A 94 -5.43 -6.80 3.36
C MET A 94 -4.24 -7.51 4.00
N ASP A 95 -4.36 -8.81 4.27
CA ASP A 95 -3.24 -9.63 4.74
C ASP A 95 -2.13 -9.68 3.68
N PHE A 96 -2.50 -9.87 2.40
CA PHE A 96 -1.52 -9.82 1.31
C PHE A 96 -0.78 -8.47 1.25
N LEU A 97 -1.49 -7.35 1.37
CA LEU A 97 -0.87 -6.02 1.37
C LEU A 97 0.10 -5.85 2.55
N MET A 98 -0.28 -6.30 3.74
CA MET A 98 0.55 -6.19 4.93
C MET A 98 1.73 -7.15 4.95
N ASP A 99 1.51 -8.41 4.56
CA ASP A 99 2.51 -9.48 4.74
C ASP A 99 3.43 -9.62 3.52
N LYS A 100 3.00 -9.17 2.34
CA LYS A 100 3.76 -9.31 1.10
C LYS A 100 4.21 -7.98 0.55
N VAL A 101 3.29 -7.03 0.33
CA VAL A 101 3.60 -5.77 -0.36
C VAL A 101 4.34 -4.79 0.55
N ALA A 102 3.85 -4.58 1.78
CA ALA A 102 4.48 -3.65 2.71
C ALA A 102 5.88 -4.07 3.17
N MET A 103 6.19 -5.37 3.11
CA MET A 103 7.51 -5.91 3.48
C MET A 103 8.65 -5.54 2.51
N PHE A 104 8.33 -5.07 1.30
CA PHE A 104 9.35 -4.64 0.34
C PHE A 104 9.90 -3.23 0.57
N GLN A 105 9.55 -2.59 1.69
CA GLN A 105 10.11 -1.28 2.03
C GLN A 105 11.60 -1.38 2.34
N PRO A 106 12.46 -0.54 1.72
CA PRO A 106 13.92 -0.57 1.96
C PRO A 106 14.30 -0.33 3.42
N SER A 107 13.48 0.42 4.17
CA SER A 107 13.72 0.74 5.58
C SER A 107 13.46 -0.41 6.56
N LEU A 108 12.69 -1.42 6.13
CA LEU A 108 12.36 -2.59 6.97
C LEU A 108 13.32 -3.76 6.75
N VAL A 109 14.19 -3.66 5.76
CA VAL A 109 15.01 -4.79 5.31
C VAL A 109 16.46 -4.53 5.61
N ASN A 110 16.99 -5.20 6.63
CA ASN A 110 18.43 -5.25 6.89
C ASN A 110 19.07 -6.36 6.03
N GLY A 111 19.77 -5.99 4.97
CA GLY A 111 20.62 -6.93 4.22
C GLY A 111 20.10 -7.34 2.84
N CYS A 112 20.51 -8.54 2.38
CA CYS A 112 20.35 -9.07 1.03
C CYS A 112 18.90 -9.53 0.72
N HIS A 113 17.94 -8.62 0.71
CA HIS A 113 16.54 -8.95 0.45
C HIS A 113 16.01 -8.30 -0.82
N GLU A 114 15.00 -8.91 -1.40
CA GLU A 114 14.26 -8.38 -2.55
C GLU A 114 13.73 -6.98 -2.25
N GLN A 115 13.91 -6.06 -3.19
CA GLN A 115 13.48 -4.67 -3.08
C GLN A 115 12.74 -4.24 -4.35
N LEU A 116 11.75 -3.36 -4.21
CA LEU A 116 10.98 -2.85 -5.35
C LEU A 116 11.71 -1.76 -6.14
N GLU A 117 12.54 -0.96 -5.47
CA GLU A 117 13.13 0.25 -6.05
C GLU A 117 14.55 0.07 -6.57
N TYR A 118 15.34 -0.78 -5.92
CA TYR A 118 16.78 -0.89 -6.18
C TYR A 118 17.23 -2.32 -6.43
N PRO A 119 18.28 -2.53 -7.24
CA PRO A 119 18.97 -3.81 -7.31
C PRO A 119 19.49 -4.25 -5.94
N TRP A 120 19.50 -5.57 -5.71
CA TRP A 120 20.02 -6.16 -4.46
C TRP A 120 20.98 -7.32 -4.77
N ILE A 121 21.70 -7.78 -3.77
CA ILE A 121 22.59 -8.93 -3.87
C ILE A 121 21.94 -10.12 -3.15
N ASP A 122 21.81 -11.26 -3.82
CA ASP A 122 21.29 -12.48 -3.21
C ASP A 122 22.33 -13.18 -2.30
N LYS A 123 21.91 -14.22 -1.60
CA LYS A 123 22.79 -15.02 -0.72
C LYS A 123 23.99 -15.69 -1.45
N HIS A 124 23.96 -15.75 -2.77
CA HIS A 124 25.02 -16.30 -3.62
C HIS A 124 25.88 -15.20 -4.26
N GLN A 125 25.79 -13.96 -3.79
CA GLN A 125 26.51 -12.79 -4.29
C GLN A 125 26.16 -12.40 -5.74
N HIS A 126 24.99 -12.81 -6.25
CA HIS A 126 24.50 -12.38 -7.56
C HIS A 126 23.69 -11.10 -7.45
N VAL A 127 23.98 -10.15 -8.35
CA VAL A 127 23.16 -8.94 -8.48
C VAL A 127 21.81 -9.30 -9.08
N LYS A 128 20.74 -8.91 -8.42
CA LYS A 128 19.35 -9.07 -8.81
C LYS A 128 18.74 -7.72 -9.14
N VAL A 129 17.76 -7.71 -10.02
CA VAL A 129 17.07 -6.50 -10.43
C VAL A 129 15.55 -6.66 -10.28
N PRO A 130 14.82 -5.64 -9.77
CA PRO A 130 13.38 -5.73 -9.51
C PRO A 130 12.59 -6.22 -10.72
N ALA A 131 12.84 -5.66 -11.89
CA ALA A 131 12.10 -5.98 -13.11
C ALA A 131 12.16 -7.47 -13.54
N LYS A 132 13.14 -8.24 -13.06
CA LYS A 132 13.36 -9.63 -13.50
C LYS A 132 13.30 -10.65 -12.38
N ASP A 133 13.70 -10.25 -11.19
CA ASP A 133 14.06 -11.20 -10.13
C ASP A 133 13.07 -11.24 -8.96
N LEU A 134 12.19 -10.24 -8.85
CA LEU A 134 11.19 -10.21 -7.76
C LEU A 134 10.30 -11.45 -7.76
N SER A 135 10.29 -12.15 -6.63
CA SER A 135 9.46 -13.34 -6.43
C SER A 135 7.97 -13.02 -6.54
N ILE A 136 7.54 -11.91 -5.93
CA ILE A 136 6.15 -11.47 -5.94
C ILE A 136 5.64 -11.18 -7.37
N VAL A 137 6.49 -10.64 -8.26
CA VAL A 137 6.14 -10.43 -9.67
C VAL A 137 5.92 -11.75 -10.39
N LYS A 138 6.80 -12.71 -10.17
CA LYS A 138 6.69 -14.04 -10.80
C LYS A 138 5.47 -14.80 -10.31
N GLU A 139 5.21 -14.75 -9.01
CA GLU A 139 4.16 -15.53 -8.37
C GLU A 139 2.76 -14.96 -8.62
N TYR A 140 2.62 -13.63 -8.61
CA TYR A 140 1.31 -12.98 -8.63
C TYR A 140 1.03 -12.23 -9.93
N PHE A 141 1.95 -11.42 -10.42
CA PHE A 141 1.71 -10.58 -11.59
C PHE A 141 1.80 -11.37 -12.90
N ASN A 142 2.80 -12.23 -13.05
CA ASN A 142 3.01 -13.03 -14.25
C ASN A 142 2.22 -14.35 -14.25
N ASN A 143 1.42 -14.61 -13.23
CA ASN A 143 0.62 -15.82 -13.11
C ASN A 143 -0.86 -15.53 -13.39
N PRO A 144 -1.37 -15.81 -14.59
CA PRO A 144 -2.76 -15.50 -14.96
C PRO A 144 -3.80 -16.30 -14.20
N ALA A 145 -3.41 -17.40 -13.54
CA ALA A 145 -4.30 -18.19 -12.70
C ALA A 145 -4.43 -17.61 -11.28
N ASN A 146 -3.61 -16.63 -10.92
CA ASN A 146 -3.63 -16.02 -9.61
C ASN A 146 -4.76 -14.98 -9.51
N THR A 147 -5.69 -15.19 -8.61
CA THR A 147 -6.83 -14.30 -8.37
C THR A 147 -6.60 -13.25 -7.27
N THR A 148 -5.43 -13.27 -6.64
CA THR A 148 -5.13 -12.38 -5.50
C THR A 148 -5.11 -10.91 -5.91
N LEU A 149 -4.45 -10.58 -7.02
CA LEU A 149 -4.32 -9.17 -7.44
C LEU A 149 -5.67 -8.51 -7.74
N PRO A 150 -6.61 -9.14 -8.48
CA PRO A 150 -7.96 -8.59 -8.63
C PRO A 150 -8.66 -8.30 -7.30
N LEU A 151 -8.53 -9.20 -6.31
CA LEU A 151 -9.11 -8.99 -4.97
C LEU A 151 -8.44 -7.84 -4.22
N VAL A 152 -7.11 -7.71 -4.35
CA VAL A 152 -6.36 -6.60 -3.77
C VAL A 152 -6.79 -5.27 -4.39
N MET A 153 -6.89 -5.21 -5.72
CA MET A 153 -7.33 -3.99 -6.41
C MET A 153 -8.76 -3.61 -6.01
N LEU A 154 -9.67 -4.59 -5.91
CA LEU A 154 -11.04 -4.35 -5.43
C LEU A 154 -11.06 -3.81 -3.99
N ALA A 155 -10.26 -4.37 -3.10
CA ALA A 155 -10.16 -3.90 -1.71
C ALA A 155 -9.61 -2.47 -1.62
N MET A 156 -8.57 -2.16 -2.40
CA MET A 156 -7.98 -0.82 -2.43
C MET A 156 -8.97 0.20 -3.02
N GLU A 157 -9.68 -0.14 -4.08
CA GLU A 157 -10.71 0.69 -4.67
C GLU A 157 -11.86 0.97 -3.68
N ASP A 158 -12.34 -0.06 -2.98
CA ASP A 158 -13.38 0.09 -1.93
C ASP A 158 -12.88 1.01 -0.81
N PHE A 159 -11.63 0.85 -0.38
CA PHE A 159 -11.04 1.71 0.64
C PHE A 159 -10.96 3.17 0.19
N LEU A 160 -10.46 3.43 -1.02
CA LEU A 160 -10.36 4.78 -1.58
C LEU A 160 -11.72 5.46 -1.72
N LYS A 161 -12.69 4.77 -2.34
CA LYS A 161 -14.05 5.29 -2.57
C LYS A 161 -14.80 5.58 -1.25
N ASN A 162 -14.62 4.72 -0.25
CA ASN A 162 -15.35 4.78 1.01
C ASN A 162 -14.49 5.26 2.20
N PHE A 163 -13.33 5.88 1.93
CA PHE A 163 -12.36 6.29 2.93
C PHE A 163 -12.99 7.01 4.12
N ASN A 164 -13.78 8.04 3.87
CA ASN A 164 -14.40 8.81 4.94
C ASN A 164 -15.39 7.99 5.78
N ALA A 165 -16.14 7.06 5.15
CA ALA A 165 -17.08 6.19 5.85
C ALA A 165 -16.38 5.14 6.70
N ILE A 166 -15.23 4.63 6.20
CA ILE A 166 -14.42 3.61 6.89
C ILE A 166 -13.69 4.23 8.09
N ILE A 167 -13.09 5.44 7.92
CA ILE A 167 -12.20 6.04 8.93
C ILE A 167 -12.94 6.89 9.97
N ARG A 168 -14.09 7.47 9.66
CA ARG A 168 -14.88 8.24 10.63
C ARG A 168 -15.40 7.33 11.74
N LYS A 169 -15.27 7.83 12.97
CA LYS A 169 -15.85 7.20 14.17
C LYS A 169 -17.37 7.33 14.18
#